data_99a294412e30082d2304eb068d815c06
#
_entry.id   99a294412e30082d2304eb068d815c06
#
_cell.length_a   1.000
_cell.length_b   1.000
_cell.length_c   1.000
_cell.angle_alpha   90.00
_cell.angle_beta   90.00
_cell.angle_gamma   90.00
#
_symmetry.space_group_name_H-M   'P 1'
#
loop_
_entity.id
_entity.type
_entity.pdbx_description
1 polymer ?
#
loop_
_entity_poly.entity_id
_entity_poly.type
_entity_poly.pdbx_seq_one_letter_code
_entity_poly.pdbx_strand_id
1 'polypeptide(L)'
;MAKNVYQFVDVERIDPPKKPIMVRKQEFAEIYQPLSQSQTEGQADRCLDCGNPYCEWKCPVHNYIPQWLSLANEGRILEAAELSHKTNSLPEVCGRV
;
A
#
# COMPACT_ATOMS: atom_id res chain seq x y z
N MET A 1 -14.58 2.06 -16.61
CA MET A 1 -13.27 2.26 -17.25
C MET A 1 -12.52 0.94 -17.25
N ALA A 2 -12.04 0.52 -18.42
CA ALA A 2 -11.34 -0.75 -18.52
C ALA A 2 -9.98 -0.64 -17.81
N LYS A 3 -9.75 -1.52 -16.83
CA LYS A 3 -8.47 -1.58 -16.12
C LYS A 3 -7.45 -2.31 -16.98
N ASN A 4 -6.23 -1.79 -17.04
CA ASN A 4 -5.13 -2.48 -17.69
C ASN A 4 -4.75 -3.70 -16.84
N VAL A 5 -5.07 -4.91 -17.35
CA VAL A 5 -4.81 -6.15 -16.59
C VAL A 5 -3.33 -6.52 -16.56
N TYR A 6 -2.50 -5.87 -17.36
CA TYR A 6 -1.05 -6.11 -17.39
C TYR A 6 -0.27 -5.03 -16.65
N GLN A 7 -0.92 -4.24 -15.82
CA GLN A 7 -0.28 -3.15 -15.09
C GLN A 7 0.87 -3.66 -14.21
N PHE A 8 0.74 -4.84 -13.65
CA PHE A 8 1.79 -5.45 -12.83
C PHE A 8 3.06 -5.77 -13.63
N VAL A 9 2.98 -5.85 -14.95
CA VAL A 9 4.13 -6.04 -15.84
C VAL A 9 4.68 -4.69 -16.30
N ASP A 10 3.77 -3.77 -16.68
CA ASP A 10 4.14 -2.49 -17.28
C ASP A 10 4.70 -1.50 -16.26
N VAL A 11 4.23 -1.56 -15.02
CA VAL A 11 4.67 -0.65 -13.95
C VAL A 11 5.54 -1.42 -12.97
N GLU A 12 6.76 -0.95 -12.76
CA GLU A 12 7.69 -1.55 -11.82
C GLU A 12 7.30 -1.25 -10.38
N ARG A 13 7.72 -2.13 -9.49
CA ARG A 13 7.56 -1.89 -8.06
C ARG A 13 8.43 -0.73 -7.62
N ILE A 14 7.85 0.18 -6.82
CA ILE A 14 8.56 1.31 -6.22
C ILE A 14 8.46 1.18 -4.70
N ASP A 15 9.61 1.15 -4.04
CA ASP A 15 9.65 1.18 -2.59
C ASP A 15 9.70 2.63 -2.10
N PRO A 16 9.10 2.95 -0.93
CA PRO A 16 9.22 4.29 -0.37
C PRO A 16 10.68 4.63 -0.12
N PRO A 17 11.15 5.82 -0.52
CA PRO A 17 12.51 6.21 -0.25
C PRO A 17 12.74 6.41 1.25
N LYS A 18 13.95 6.15 1.69
CA LYS A 18 14.35 6.35 3.09
C LYS A 18 15.08 7.68 3.21
N LYS A 19 14.90 8.35 4.34
CA LYS A 19 15.65 9.57 4.64
C LYS A 19 17.14 9.25 4.77
N PRO A 20 18.04 10.21 4.40
CA PRO A 20 19.48 10.00 4.58
C PRO A 20 19.86 9.69 6.04
N ILE A 21 20.90 8.88 6.22
CA ILE A 21 21.33 8.47 7.56
C ILE A 21 21.64 9.65 8.47
N MET A 22 22.28 10.70 7.93
CA MET A 22 22.62 11.88 8.70
C MET A 22 21.39 12.58 9.28
N VAL A 23 20.32 12.66 8.50
CA VAL A 23 19.06 13.24 8.96
C VAL A 23 18.42 12.34 10.02
N ARG A 24 18.46 11.01 9.81
CA ARG A 24 17.87 10.04 10.76
C ARG A 24 18.57 10.07 12.11
N LYS A 25 19.85 10.37 12.16
CA LYS A 25 20.60 10.50 13.42
C LYS A 25 20.19 11.71 14.24
N GLN A 26 19.76 12.77 13.59
CA GLN A 26 19.37 14.02 14.24
C GLN A 26 17.89 14.03 14.64
N GLU A 27 17.07 13.29 13.93
CA GLU A 27 15.61 13.24 14.14
C GLU A 27 15.19 11.82 14.48
N PHE A 28 14.45 11.63 15.56
CA PHE A 28 13.84 10.34 15.88
C PHE A 28 12.42 10.32 15.32
N ALA A 29 12.33 10.45 14.00
CA ALA A 29 11.08 10.53 13.27
C ALA A 29 10.98 9.40 12.24
N GLU A 30 9.93 9.41 11.43
CA GLU A 30 9.67 8.42 10.39
C GLU A 30 10.86 8.30 9.44
N ILE A 31 11.34 7.07 9.21
CA ILE A 31 12.47 6.79 8.33
C ILE A 31 12.07 6.89 6.86
N TYR A 32 10.87 6.39 6.54
CA TYR A 32 10.39 6.34 5.16
C TYR A 32 9.72 7.65 4.76
N GLN A 33 9.99 8.08 3.54
CA GLN A 33 9.28 9.21 2.95
C GLN A 33 8.02 8.70 2.26
N PRO A 34 6.91 9.45 2.33
CA PRO A 34 5.68 9.01 1.68
C PRO A 34 5.81 9.06 0.15
N LEU A 35 5.14 8.13 -0.52
CA LEU A 35 4.99 8.18 -1.96
C LEU A 35 4.05 9.32 -2.35
N SER A 36 4.25 9.90 -3.54
CA SER A 36 3.32 10.87 -4.07
C SER A 36 1.96 10.21 -4.37
N GLN A 37 0.91 11.02 -4.54
CA GLN A 37 -0.41 10.48 -4.85
C GLN A 37 -0.40 9.66 -6.13
N SER A 38 0.25 10.15 -7.19
CA SER A 38 0.33 9.42 -8.45
C SER A 38 1.12 8.12 -8.32
N GLN A 39 2.19 8.12 -7.53
CA GLN A 39 2.95 6.90 -7.27
C GLN A 39 2.14 5.89 -6.48
N THR A 40 1.39 6.35 -5.48
CA THR A 40 0.53 5.49 -4.67
C THR A 40 -0.55 4.84 -5.53
N GLU A 41 -1.22 5.62 -6.36
CA GLU A 41 -2.26 5.11 -7.26
C GLU A 41 -1.67 4.12 -8.27
N GLY A 42 -0.52 4.42 -8.84
CA GLY A 42 0.16 3.54 -9.78
C GLY A 42 0.58 2.22 -9.16
N GLN A 43 1.10 2.23 -7.94
CA GLN A 43 1.47 1.00 -7.24
C GLN A 43 0.25 0.19 -6.83
N ALA A 44 -0.81 0.85 -6.38
CA ALA A 44 -2.05 0.17 -6.03
C ALA A 44 -2.71 -0.49 -7.25
N ASP A 45 -2.55 0.11 -8.42
CA ASP A 45 -3.11 -0.42 -9.67
C ASP A 45 -2.44 -1.73 -10.12
N ARG A 46 -1.28 -2.05 -9.57
CA ARG A 46 -0.62 -3.33 -9.85
C ARG A 46 -1.36 -4.53 -9.27
N CYS A 47 -2.29 -4.30 -8.36
CA CYS A 47 -3.11 -5.36 -7.77
C CYS A 47 -4.00 -5.99 -8.82
N LEU A 48 -4.02 -7.33 -8.88
CA LEU A 48 -4.82 -8.08 -9.84
C LEU A 48 -6.24 -8.34 -9.37
N ASP A 49 -6.56 -7.99 -8.13
CA ASP A 49 -7.86 -8.27 -7.51
C ASP A 49 -8.23 -9.76 -7.65
N CYS A 50 -7.33 -10.61 -7.16
CA CYS A 50 -7.43 -12.07 -7.35
C CYS A 50 -8.69 -12.65 -6.69
N GLY A 51 -9.31 -13.64 -7.34
CA GLY A 51 -10.36 -14.43 -6.73
C GLY A 51 -9.86 -15.27 -5.56
N ASN A 52 -8.59 -15.67 -5.59
CA ASN A 52 -7.90 -16.34 -4.49
C ASN A 52 -6.81 -15.41 -3.95
N PRO A 53 -7.14 -14.45 -3.07
CA PRO A 53 -6.18 -13.44 -2.63
C PRO A 53 -5.23 -14.03 -1.59
N TYR A 54 -4.08 -14.53 -2.01
CA TYR A 54 -3.07 -15.09 -1.11
C TYR A 54 -2.57 -14.06 -0.09
N CYS A 55 -2.51 -12.79 -0.46
CA CYS A 55 -2.12 -11.72 0.46
C CYS A 55 -3.07 -11.63 1.66
N GLU A 56 -4.38 -11.71 1.40
CA GLU A 56 -5.38 -11.70 2.45
C GLU A 56 -5.30 -12.98 3.30
N TRP A 57 -5.07 -14.11 2.67
CA TRP A 57 -4.96 -15.39 3.38
C TRP A 57 -3.69 -15.46 4.24
N LYS A 58 -2.59 -14.86 3.79
CA LYS A 58 -1.34 -14.82 4.54
C LYS A 58 -1.39 -13.84 5.71
N CYS A 59 -2.25 -12.85 5.66
CA CYS A 59 -2.43 -11.94 6.76
C CYS A 59 -3.12 -12.66 7.93
N PRO A 60 -2.53 -12.68 9.15
CA PRO A 60 -3.13 -13.40 10.29
C PRO A 60 -4.53 -12.94 10.65
N VAL A 61 -4.88 -11.70 10.36
CA VAL A 61 -6.20 -11.13 10.65
C VAL A 61 -7.07 -11.02 9.39
N HIS A 62 -6.63 -11.60 8.28
CA HIS A 62 -7.36 -11.61 7.00
C HIS A 62 -7.82 -10.21 6.57
N ASN A 63 -6.90 -9.26 6.54
CA ASN A 63 -7.20 -7.88 6.15
C ASN A 63 -7.69 -7.80 4.70
N TYR A 64 -8.56 -6.84 4.41
CA TYR A 64 -9.19 -6.66 3.09
C TYR A 64 -8.22 -6.00 2.10
N ILE A 65 -7.07 -6.63 1.85
CA ILE A 65 -5.98 -6.04 1.07
C ILE A 65 -6.37 -5.69 -0.37
N PRO A 66 -6.98 -6.60 -1.17
CA PRO A 66 -7.37 -6.23 -2.53
C PRO A 66 -8.38 -5.07 -2.55
N GLN A 67 -9.29 -5.04 -1.61
CA GLN A 67 -10.34 -4.04 -1.54
C GLN A 67 -9.78 -2.65 -1.22
N TRP A 68 -8.92 -2.53 -0.21
CA TRP A 68 -8.37 -1.21 0.09
C TRP A 68 -7.31 -0.77 -0.94
N LEU A 69 -6.64 -1.69 -1.61
CA LEU A 69 -5.78 -1.34 -2.73
C LEU A 69 -6.58 -0.74 -3.89
N SER A 70 -7.75 -1.29 -4.19
CA SER A 70 -8.64 -0.73 -5.21
C SER A 70 -9.09 0.69 -4.85
N LEU A 71 -9.44 0.91 -3.58
CA LEU A 71 -9.82 2.24 -3.10
C LEU A 71 -8.65 3.23 -3.19
N ALA A 72 -7.45 2.79 -2.83
CA ALA A 72 -6.25 3.62 -2.94
C ALA A 72 -5.95 3.99 -4.40
N ASN A 73 -6.17 3.05 -5.32
CA ASN A 73 -5.99 3.31 -6.75
C ASN A 73 -6.97 4.37 -7.27
N GLU A 74 -8.17 4.41 -6.72
CA GLU A 74 -9.17 5.40 -7.08
C GLU A 74 -8.95 6.75 -6.40
N GLY A 75 -7.95 6.87 -5.54
CA GLY A 75 -7.69 8.09 -4.78
C GLY A 75 -8.52 8.24 -3.52
N ARG A 76 -9.29 7.22 -3.15
CA ARG A 76 -10.16 7.23 -1.96
C ARG A 76 -9.39 6.77 -0.73
N ILE A 77 -8.38 7.55 -0.35
CA ILE A 77 -7.41 7.15 0.67
C ILE A 77 -8.04 6.99 2.05
N LEU A 78 -8.97 7.87 2.42
CA LEU A 78 -9.61 7.78 3.73
C LEU A 78 -10.45 6.51 3.87
N GLU A 79 -11.17 6.16 2.83
CA GLU A 79 -11.96 4.92 2.81
C GLU A 79 -11.07 3.68 2.82
N ALA A 80 -9.94 3.74 2.10
CA ALA A 80 -8.96 2.66 2.13
C ALA A 80 -8.38 2.49 3.54
N ALA A 81 -8.07 3.59 4.21
CA ALA A 81 -7.57 3.56 5.58
C ALA A 81 -8.61 2.96 6.54
N GLU A 82 -9.87 3.36 6.43
CA GLU A 82 -10.94 2.79 7.25
C GLU A 82 -11.03 1.28 7.07
N LEU A 83 -10.96 0.82 5.83
CA LEU A 83 -11.07 -0.60 5.52
C LEU A 83 -9.87 -1.38 6.06
N SER A 84 -8.66 -0.83 5.95
CA SER A 84 -7.45 -1.48 6.45
C SER A 84 -7.44 -1.58 7.98
N HIS A 85 -8.14 -0.69 8.68
CA HIS A 85 -8.23 -0.70 10.14
C HIS A 85 -9.35 -1.59 10.69
N LYS A 86 -10.19 -2.20 9.84
CA LYS A 86 -11.32 -3.00 10.31
C LYS A 86 -10.89 -4.27 11.04
N THR A 87 -9.84 -4.93 10.60
CA THR A 87 -9.38 -6.18 11.20
C THR A 87 -8.09 -6.01 12.01
N ASN A 88 -7.46 -4.84 11.95
CA ASN A 88 -6.18 -4.59 12.59
C ASN A 88 -6.14 -3.14 13.06
N SER A 89 -5.82 -2.92 14.32
CA SER A 89 -5.73 -1.56 14.88
C SER A 89 -4.52 -0.78 14.40
N LEU A 90 -3.43 -1.48 14.01
CA LEU A 90 -2.15 -0.86 13.66
C LEU A 90 -1.58 -1.44 12.36
N PRO A 91 -2.30 -1.33 11.22
CA PRO A 91 -1.81 -1.90 9.96
C PRO A 91 -0.53 -1.23 9.46
N GLU A 92 -0.28 0.02 9.84
CA GLU A 92 0.93 0.75 9.48
C GLU A 92 2.20 0.12 10.05
N VAL A 93 2.11 -0.57 11.18
CA VAL A 93 3.24 -1.30 11.75
C VAL A 93 3.64 -2.44 10.83
N CYS A 94 2.67 -3.17 10.30
CA CYS A 94 2.93 -4.24 9.34
C CYS A 94 3.62 -3.72 8.08
N GLY A 95 3.20 -2.57 7.61
CA GLY A 95 3.78 -1.96 6.43
C GLY A 95 5.22 -1.48 6.62
N ARG A 96 5.59 -1.12 7.86
CA ARG A 96 6.93 -0.60 8.16
C ARG A 96 7.93 -1.69 8.53
N VAL A 97 7.47 -2.84 8.96
CA VAL A 97 8.32 -3.96 9.33
C VAL A 97 8.56 -4.90 8.17
#